data_006ff64aab5a84373e320cc60dace616
#
_entry.id   006ff64aab5a84373e320cc60dace616
#
_cell.length_a   1.000
_cell.length_b   1.000
_cell.length_c   1.000
_cell.angle_alpha   90.00
_cell.angle_beta   90.00
_cell.angle_gamma   90.00
#
_symmetry.space_group_name_H-M   'P 1'
#
loop_
_entity.id
_entity.type
_entity.pdbx_description
1 polymer ?
#
loop_
_entity_poly.entity_id
_entity_poly.type
_entity_poly.pdbx_seq_one_letter_code
_entity_poly.pdbx_strand_id
1 'polypeptide(L)'
;MPKIGVLYLGGAKRLTVTDLLKQAYASLGYTVDAYSYELSEEEPIASSATVIIGKRWSDPDVYADLERIIDSYGITVLLPFVDGAIEIAARIAERRDDIYVPGCSSTLSSALFDKAASERLFAAAGVDIPATYTPGGTPAFPLIAKPRCGSASRGILVVRDDSDLRAIADPDNYLIQEYIEGAEEYTVDCFIDRSKKICALSPRRRIATLGGEVVRTVTVDIPALTAASRRTIEHLGLRGAVTLQYLHGGGRFLLMEINPRLGGGVTASIAAGADITRMIAAESTGNPVPELAAQPGVLTMRCFQDITIFPS
;
A
#
# COMPACT_ATOMS: atom_id res chain seq x y z
N MET A 1 -29.51 -2.26 11.49
CA MET A 1 -28.53 -2.66 10.47
C MET A 1 -27.51 -3.57 11.12
N PRO A 2 -27.07 -4.64 10.47
CA PRO A 2 -25.99 -5.46 10.99
C PRO A 2 -24.71 -4.62 11.07
N LYS A 3 -23.86 -4.91 12.07
CA LYS A 3 -22.62 -4.19 12.32
C LYS A 3 -21.41 -4.94 11.79
N ILE A 4 -20.45 -4.19 11.27
CA ILE A 4 -19.14 -4.69 10.84
C ILE A 4 -18.09 -4.06 11.73
N GLY A 5 -17.30 -4.89 12.42
CA GLY A 5 -16.14 -4.45 13.17
C GLY A 5 -14.93 -4.32 12.24
N VAL A 6 -14.41 -3.10 12.07
CA VAL A 6 -13.24 -2.83 11.25
C VAL A 6 -12.09 -2.36 12.11
N LEU A 7 -10.95 -3.03 12.05
CA LEU A 7 -9.73 -2.63 12.76
C LEU A 7 -8.67 -2.15 11.76
N TYR A 8 -8.30 -0.90 11.87
CA TYR A 8 -7.17 -0.30 11.15
C TYR A 8 -5.87 -0.62 11.89
N LEU A 9 -4.88 -1.15 11.19
CA LEU A 9 -3.55 -1.38 11.73
C LEU A 9 -2.63 -0.26 11.26
N GLY A 10 -2.38 0.74 12.14
CA GLY A 10 -1.63 1.95 11.81
C GLY A 10 -2.44 2.95 10.97
N GLY A 11 -3.70 3.16 11.35
CA GLY A 11 -4.65 4.05 10.64
C GLY A 11 -4.49 5.54 10.90
N ALA A 12 -3.63 5.96 11.80
CA ALA A 12 -3.46 7.30 12.37
C ALA A 12 -3.97 8.50 11.54
N LYS A 13 -3.63 8.55 10.24
CA LYS A 13 -3.95 9.67 9.33
C LYS A 13 -4.99 9.29 8.26
N ARG A 14 -5.76 8.22 8.45
CA ARG A 14 -6.63 7.64 7.40
C ARG A 14 -8.10 8.05 7.50
N LEU A 15 -8.38 9.25 8.01
CA LEU A 15 -9.73 9.80 8.22
C LEU A 15 -10.62 9.68 6.97
N THR A 16 -10.17 10.24 5.84
CA THR A 16 -10.94 10.23 4.59
C THR A 16 -11.27 8.81 4.13
N VAL A 17 -10.32 7.86 4.24
CA VAL A 17 -10.56 6.45 3.88
C VAL A 17 -11.56 5.82 4.85
N THR A 18 -11.50 6.16 6.12
CA THR A 18 -12.46 5.70 7.15
C THR A 18 -13.88 6.14 6.83
N ASP A 19 -14.06 7.42 6.49
CA ASP A 19 -15.37 7.98 6.16
C ASP A 19 -15.94 7.36 4.88
N LEU A 20 -15.10 7.20 3.84
CA LEU A 20 -15.48 6.55 2.59
C LEU A 20 -15.86 5.08 2.81
N LEU A 21 -15.12 4.36 3.65
CA LEU A 21 -15.43 2.98 3.98
C LEU A 21 -16.77 2.86 4.74
N LYS A 22 -17.02 3.72 5.71
CA LYS A 22 -18.33 3.79 6.41
C LYS A 22 -19.48 4.02 5.43
N GLN A 23 -19.29 4.95 4.47
CA GLN A 23 -20.28 5.21 3.41
C GLN A 23 -20.51 4.00 2.52
N ALA A 24 -19.42 3.31 2.14
CA ALA A 24 -19.49 2.10 1.32
C ALA A 24 -20.30 1.00 2.00
N TYR A 25 -20.06 0.72 3.29
CA TYR A 25 -20.84 -0.25 4.06
C TYR A 25 -22.30 0.20 4.25
N ALA A 26 -22.52 1.48 4.51
CA ALA A 26 -23.88 2.03 4.65
C ALA A 26 -24.71 1.85 3.37
N SER A 27 -24.08 1.99 2.19
CA SER A 27 -24.75 1.75 0.90
C SER A 27 -25.20 0.30 0.69
N LEU A 28 -24.60 -0.64 1.44
CA LEU A 28 -24.96 -2.06 1.46
C LEU A 28 -25.89 -2.45 2.63
N GLY A 29 -26.31 -1.47 3.45
CA GLY A 29 -27.19 -1.69 4.58
C GLY A 29 -26.50 -2.10 5.88
N TYR A 30 -25.19 -1.86 6.01
CA TYR A 30 -24.41 -2.13 7.22
C TYR A 30 -24.01 -0.85 7.94
N THR A 31 -23.74 -0.97 9.24
CA THR A 31 -23.04 0.06 10.02
C THR A 31 -21.63 -0.41 10.36
N VAL A 32 -20.69 0.52 10.56
CA VAL A 32 -19.30 0.21 10.88
C VAL A 32 -18.97 0.68 12.29
N ASP A 33 -18.52 -0.24 13.13
CA ASP A 33 -17.77 0.08 14.34
C ASP A 33 -16.28 0.10 13.97
N ALA A 34 -15.70 1.29 13.92
CA ALA A 34 -14.33 1.50 13.45
C ALA A 34 -13.37 1.61 14.64
N TYR A 35 -12.27 0.88 14.58
CA TYR A 35 -11.20 0.85 15.58
C TYR A 35 -9.85 1.09 14.90
N SER A 36 -8.90 1.68 15.62
CA SER A 36 -7.54 1.84 15.13
C SER A 36 -6.53 1.40 16.19
N TYR A 37 -5.63 0.51 15.80
CA TYR A 37 -4.56 -0.03 16.64
C TYR A 37 -3.34 0.86 16.50
N GLU A 38 -3.04 1.63 17.53
CA GLU A 38 -2.03 2.70 17.52
C GLU A 38 -1.11 2.61 18.73
N LEU A 39 -0.03 3.37 18.71
CA LEU A 39 0.89 3.51 19.84
C LEU A 39 0.58 4.72 20.74
N SER A 40 -0.33 5.59 20.32
CA SER A 40 -0.77 6.78 21.04
C SER A 40 -2.26 6.99 20.85
N GLU A 41 -2.92 7.52 21.89
CA GLU A 41 -4.32 7.96 21.81
C GLU A 41 -4.46 9.30 21.05
N GLU A 42 -3.36 10.07 20.97
CA GLU A 42 -3.32 11.40 20.36
C GLU A 42 -3.11 11.32 18.84
N GLU A 43 -3.87 10.46 18.16
CA GLU A 43 -3.81 10.32 16.71
C GLU A 43 -5.07 10.91 16.05
N PRO A 44 -4.93 11.57 14.89
CA PRO A 44 -6.05 12.19 14.18
C PRO A 44 -7.24 11.25 13.97
N ILE A 45 -6.99 9.96 13.80
CA ILE A 45 -8.04 8.94 13.61
C ILE A 45 -9.03 8.85 14.77
N ALA A 46 -8.67 9.31 15.97
CA ALA A 46 -9.55 9.33 17.14
C ALA A 46 -10.84 10.13 16.92
N SER A 47 -10.87 11.02 15.93
CA SER A 47 -12.10 11.74 15.54
C SER A 47 -13.09 10.88 14.75
N SER A 48 -12.68 9.74 14.21
CA SER A 48 -13.49 8.89 13.31
C SER A 48 -13.50 7.41 13.70
N ALA A 49 -12.62 6.97 14.60
CA ALA A 49 -12.53 5.60 15.08
C ALA A 49 -12.15 5.56 16.56
N THR A 50 -12.50 4.49 17.26
CA THR A 50 -12.01 4.25 18.62
C THR A 50 -10.54 3.81 18.53
N VAL A 51 -9.66 4.58 19.17
CA VAL A 51 -8.24 4.21 19.25
C VAL A 51 -8.06 3.13 20.33
N ILE A 52 -7.34 2.08 19.98
CA ILE A 52 -6.93 1.01 20.88
C ILE A 52 -5.40 1.07 20.96
N ILE A 53 -4.88 1.30 22.18
CA ILE A 53 -3.44 1.28 22.40
C ILE A 53 -2.93 -0.14 22.28
N GLY A 54 -2.02 -0.31 21.35
CA GLY A 54 -1.46 -1.59 20.97
C GLY A 54 0.06 -1.70 21.18
N LYS A 55 0.61 -2.72 20.60
CA LYS A 55 2.03 -3.05 20.66
C LYS A 55 2.75 -2.65 19.36
N ARG A 56 4.07 -2.54 19.42
CA ARG A 56 4.88 -2.41 18.20
C ARG A 56 4.77 -3.68 17.34
N TRP A 57 4.87 -3.55 16.03
CA TRP A 57 4.78 -4.70 15.11
C TRP A 57 5.89 -5.73 15.33
N SER A 58 7.01 -5.35 15.94
CA SER A 58 8.11 -6.24 16.33
C SER A 58 7.97 -6.85 17.72
N ASP A 59 6.91 -6.53 18.46
CA ASP A 59 6.65 -7.11 19.79
C ASP A 59 6.28 -8.58 19.64
N PRO A 60 6.88 -9.51 20.39
CA PRO A 60 6.57 -10.94 20.30
C PRO A 60 5.12 -11.27 20.63
N ASP A 61 4.46 -10.46 21.44
CA ASP A 61 3.07 -10.67 21.85
C ASP A 61 2.04 -9.97 20.96
N VAL A 62 2.47 -9.32 19.84
CA VAL A 62 1.55 -8.56 18.98
C VAL A 62 0.40 -9.40 18.42
N TYR A 63 0.66 -10.67 18.09
CA TYR A 63 -0.39 -11.58 17.60
C TYR A 63 -1.43 -11.87 18.68
N ALA A 64 -0.99 -12.26 19.88
CA ALA A 64 -1.89 -12.55 20.99
C ALA A 64 -2.73 -11.32 21.38
N ASP A 65 -2.14 -10.14 21.36
CA ASP A 65 -2.84 -8.89 21.63
C ASP A 65 -3.89 -8.56 20.57
N LEU A 66 -3.56 -8.71 19.29
CA LEU A 66 -4.49 -8.51 18.19
C LEU A 66 -5.64 -9.52 18.22
N GLU A 67 -5.37 -10.81 18.45
CA GLU A 67 -6.40 -11.84 18.57
C GLU A 67 -7.37 -11.53 19.71
N ARG A 68 -6.87 -11.12 20.88
CA ARG A 68 -7.69 -10.68 22.02
C ARG A 68 -8.59 -9.48 21.64
N ILE A 69 -8.05 -8.48 20.92
CA ILE A 69 -8.79 -7.30 20.46
C ILE A 69 -9.87 -7.69 19.46
N ILE A 70 -9.53 -8.53 18.48
CA ILE A 70 -10.46 -9.03 17.48
C ILE A 70 -11.67 -9.68 18.16
N ASP A 71 -11.45 -10.56 19.13
CA ASP A 71 -12.51 -11.25 19.84
C ASP A 71 -13.32 -10.30 20.75
N SER A 72 -12.63 -9.37 21.44
CA SER A 72 -13.29 -8.47 22.40
C SER A 72 -14.18 -7.43 21.73
N TYR A 73 -13.85 -7.00 20.51
CA TYR A 73 -14.56 -5.96 19.78
C TYR A 73 -15.38 -6.47 18.59
N GLY A 74 -15.42 -7.79 18.36
CA GLY A 74 -16.15 -8.39 17.25
C GLY A 74 -15.65 -7.92 15.89
N ILE A 75 -14.33 -7.82 15.75
CA ILE A 75 -13.70 -7.40 14.49
C ILE A 75 -13.85 -8.50 13.46
N THR A 76 -14.25 -8.14 12.25
CA THR A 76 -14.36 -9.06 11.10
C THR A 76 -13.53 -8.61 9.90
N VAL A 77 -13.01 -7.38 9.92
CA VAL A 77 -12.20 -6.80 8.84
C VAL A 77 -10.94 -6.17 9.42
N LEU A 78 -9.77 -6.57 8.91
CA LEU A 78 -8.49 -5.93 9.22
C LEU A 78 -7.97 -5.16 8.01
N LEU A 79 -7.58 -3.91 8.21
CA LEU A 79 -7.02 -3.04 7.16
C LEU A 79 -5.63 -2.55 7.57
N PRO A 80 -4.55 -3.17 7.07
CA PRO A 80 -3.21 -2.67 7.32
C PRO A 80 -2.91 -1.43 6.49
N PHE A 81 -2.32 -0.40 7.12
CA PHE A 81 -1.90 0.84 6.46
C PHE A 81 -0.40 1.09 6.53
N VAL A 82 0.31 0.31 7.33
CA VAL A 82 1.77 0.40 7.48
C VAL A 82 2.42 -0.94 7.16
N ASP A 83 3.62 -0.90 6.63
CA ASP A 83 4.27 -2.07 6.05
C ASP A 83 4.47 -3.20 7.08
N GLY A 84 4.85 -2.87 8.33
CA GLY A 84 5.01 -3.87 9.39
C GLY A 84 3.73 -4.61 9.78
N ALA A 85 2.55 -4.06 9.48
CA ALA A 85 1.26 -4.67 9.81
C ALA A 85 0.71 -5.60 8.72
N ILE A 86 1.21 -5.50 7.48
CA ILE A 86 0.65 -6.20 6.32
C ILE A 86 0.76 -7.72 6.48
N GLU A 87 1.97 -8.21 6.76
CA GLU A 87 2.22 -9.64 6.96
C GLU A 87 1.45 -10.17 8.17
N ILE A 88 1.38 -9.40 9.26
CA ILE A 88 0.65 -9.77 10.48
C ILE A 88 -0.84 -9.96 10.17
N ALA A 89 -1.47 -8.99 9.49
CA ALA A 89 -2.87 -9.08 9.10
C ALA A 89 -3.12 -10.30 8.21
N ALA A 90 -2.27 -10.55 7.21
CA ALA A 90 -2.37 -11.69 6.33
C ALA A 90 -2.25 -13.03 7.08
N ARG A 91 -1.31 -13.16 8.04
CA ARG A 91 -1.15 -14.36 8.87
C ARG A 91 -2.36 -14.61 9.79
N ILE A 92 -3.00 -13.56 10.30
CA ILE A 92 -4.24 -13.68 11.08
C ILE A 92 -5.36 -14.24 10.18
N ALA A 93 -5.55 -13.66 8.99
CA ALA A 93 -6.59 -14.10 8.06
C ALA A 93 -6.35 -15.52 7.51
N GLU A 94 -5.10 -16.00 7.46
CA GLU A 94 -4.77 -17.38 7.08
C GLU A 94 -5.13 -18.43 8.16
N ARG A 95 -5.34 -17.98 9.41
CA ARG A 95 -5.68 -18.83 10.57
C ARG A 95 -7.14 -18.69 11.00
N ARG A 96 -7.83 -17.64 10.54
CA ARG A 96 -9.16 -17.27 10.98
C ARG A 96 -10.08 -17.01 9.78
N ASP A 97 -10.98 -17.92 9.52
CA ASP A 97 -11.94 -17.82 8.42
C ASP A 97 -12.99 -16.71 8.62
N ASP A 98 -13.17 -16.24 9.86
CA ASP A 98 -14.07 -15.16 10.23
C ASP A 98 -13.45 -13.76 10.01
N ILE A 99 -12.17 -13.68 9.65
CA ILE A 99 -11.46 -12.42 9.43
C ILE A 99 -11.20 -12.19 7.95
N TYR A 100 -11.63 -11.04 7.45
CA TYR A 100 -11.33 -10.59 6.09
C TYR A 100 -10.19 -9.57 6.09
N VAL A 101 -9.21 -9.81 5.22
CA VAL A 101 -8.12 -8.86 4.89
C VAL A 101 -8.09 -8.69 3.36
N PRO A 102 -8.26 -7.47 2.84
CA PRO A 102 -8.15 -7.22 1.40
C PRO A 102 -6.68 -7.12 0.98
N GLY A 103 -5.97 -8.23 0.94
CA GLY A 103 -4.54 -8.26 0.65
C GLY A 103 -4.04 -9.60 0.12
N CYS A 104 -2.74 -9.67 -0.08
CA CYS A 104 -2.02 -10.87 -0.52
C CYS A 104 -1.79 -11.84 0.65
N SER A 105 -1.32 -13.07 0.34
CA SER A 105 -0.88 -14.02 1.36
C SER A 105 0.28 -13.47 2.20
N SER A 106 0.47 -14.01 3.40
CA SER A 106 1.57 -13.60 4.27
C SER A 106 2.93 -13.82 3.63
N THR A 107 3.12 -14.95 2.93
CA THR A 107 4.36 -15.27 2.21
C THR A 107 4.67 -14.24 1.13
N LEU A 108 3.68 -13.87 0.30
CA LEU A 108 3.88 -12.87 -0.74
C LEU A 108 4.09 -11.47 -0.13
N SER A 109 3.33 -11.13 0.89
CA SER A 109 3.46 -9.84 1.60
C SER A 109 4.86 -9.66 2.21
N SER A 110 5.40 -10.71 2.84
CA SER A 110 6.76 -10.71 3.38
C SER A 110 7.82 -10.55 2.27
N ALA A 111 7.67 -11.27 1.15
CA ALA A 111 8.58 -11.15 0.01
C ALA A 111 8.55 -9.77 -0.64
N LEU A 112 7.38 -9.11 -0.67
CA LEU A 112 7.23 -7.76 -1.22
C LEU A 112 7.80 -6.67 -0.30
N PHE A 113 7.93 -6.92 1.00
CA PHE A 113 8.50 -5.97 1.95
C PHE A 113 10.02 -5.83 1.83
N ASP A 114 10.75 -6.90 1.53
CA ASP A 114 12.20 -6.87 1.25
C ASP A 114 12.43 -6.55 -0.24
N LYS A 115 12.99 -5.37 -0.53
CA LYS A 115 13.23 -4.90 -1.91
C LYS A 115 14.13 -5.82 -2.73
N ALA A 116 15.10 -6.49 -2.10
CA ALA A 116 15.95 -7.44 -2.81
C ALA A 116 15.23 -8.78 -3.09
N ALA A 117 14.31 -9.18 -2.22
CA ALA A 117 13.46 -10.34 -2.46
C ALA A 117 12.39 -10.04 -3.53
N SER A 118 11.76 -8.86 -3.45
CA SER A 118 10.75 -8.42 -4.42
C SER A 118 11.35 -8.24 -5.82
N GLU A 119 12.56 -7.70 -5.92
CA GLU A 119 13.27 -7.54 -7.20
C GLU A 119 13.49 -8.89 -7.89
N ARG A 120 13.96 -9.91 -7.15
CA ARG A 120 14.10 -11.28 -7.69
C ARG A 120 12.76 -11.87 -8.14
N LEU A 121 11.70 -11.59 -7.38
CA LEU A 121 10.34 -12.02 -7.70
C LEU A 121 9.85 -11.36 -9.00
N PHE A 122 10.07 -10.05 -9.16
CA PHE A 122 9.70 -9.30 -10.36
C PHE A 122 10.47 -9.77 -11.58
N ALA A 123 11.78 -9.96 -11.45
CA ALA A 123 12.63 -10.48 -12.53
C ALA A 123 12.20 -11.89 -12.98
N ALA A 124 11.91 -12.78 -12.03
CA ALA A 124 11.42 -14.14 -12.33
C ALA A 124 10.04 -14.12 -13.03
N ALA A 125 9.20 -13.12 -12.73
CA ALA A 125 7.91 -12.91 -13.38
C ALA A 125 8.02 -12.17 -14.74
N GLY A 126 9.23 -11.82 -15.19
CA GLY A 126 9.44 -11.08 -16.44
C GLY A 126 8.88 -9.66 -16.43
N VAL A 127 8.84 -9.03 -15.26
CA VAL A 127 8.40 -7.64 -15.10
C VAL A 127 9.58 -6.69 -15.32
N ASP A 128 9.36 -5.62 -16.09
CA ASP A 128 10.37 -4.60 -16.29
C ASP A 128 10.67 -3.85 -14.98
N ILE A 129 11.93 -3.89 -14.56
CA ILE A 129 12.46 -3.25 -13.35
C ILE A 129 13.70 -2.44 -13.69
N PRO A 130 14.13 -1.47 -12.84
CA PRO A 130 15.44 -0.85 -13.00
C PRO A 130 16.55 -1.88 -12.93
N ALA A 131 17.59 -1.72 -13.78
CA ALA A 131 18.72 -2.66 -13.82
C ALA A 131 19.46 -2.68 -12.47
N THR A 132 19.67 -3.87 -11.92
CA THR A 132 20.34 -4.05 -10.63
C THR A 132 21.84 -4.17 -10.80
N TYR A 133 22.59 -3.41 -10.02
CA TYR A 133 24.02 -3.52 -9.94
C TYR A 133 24.43 -4.76 -9.13
N THR A 134 25.26 -5.60 -9.71
CA THR A 134 25.84 -6.76 -9.03
C THR A 134 27.27 -6.41 -8.56
N PRO A 135 27.58 -6.60 -7.26
CA PRO A 135 28.95 -6.38 -6.76
C PRO A 135 30.01 -7.11 -7.58
N GLY A 136 31.08 -6.40 -7.94
CA GLY A 136 32.15 -6.91 -8.80
C GLY A 136 31.94 -6.71 -10.30
N GLY A 137 30.75 -6.27 -10.71
CA GLY A 137 30.48 -5.83 -12.08
C GLY A 137 30.99 -4.41 -12.35
N THR A 138 30.97 -3.99 -13.62
CA THR A 138 31.29 -2.60 -14.00
C THR A 138 30.05 -1.72 -13.75
N PRO A 139 30.12 -0.73 -12.84
CA PRO A 139 28.98 0.14 -12.57
C PRO A 139 28.76 1.13 -13.73
N ALA A 140 27.50 1.34 -14.09
CA ALA A 140 27.08 2.42 -14.99
C ALA A 140 26.48 3.54 -14.15
N PHE A 141 27.28 4.51 -13.77
CA PHE A 141 26.85 5.66 -12.97
C PHE A 141 25.96 6.65 -13.75
N PRO A 142 25.02 7.35 -13.05
CA PRO A 142 24.75 7.24 -11.62
C PRO A 142 23.91 6.02 -11.26
N LEU A 143 24.06 5.54 -9.98
CA LEU A 143 23.24 4.49 -9.41
C LEU A 143 22.41 5.06 -8.24
N ILE A 144 21.40 4.30 -7.83
CA ILE A 144 20.59 4.59 -6.64
C ILE A 144 20.68 3.38 -5.68
N ALA A 145 21.06 3.65 -4.43
CA ALA A 145 21.08 2.65 -3.37
C ALA A 145 19.89 2.87 -2.44
N LYS A 146 19.07 1.84 -2.27
CA LYS A 146 17.85 1.84 -1.45
C LYS A 146 17.99 0.82 -0.34
N PRO A 147 17.74 1.17 0.95
CA PRO A 147 17.69 0.16 2.00
C PRO A 147 16.71 -0.97 1.63
N ARG A 148 17.10 -2.22 1.86
CA ARG A 148 16.27 -3.41 1.55
C ARG A 148 14.91 -3.34 2.22
N CYS A 149 14.87 -2.96 3.50
CA CYS A 149 13.65 -2.76 4.25
C CYS A 149 13.49 -1.28 4.60
N GLY A 150 12.24 -0.82 4.65
CA GLY A 150 11.92 0.58 5.00
C GLY A 150 11.05 1.26 3.96
N SER A 151 10.50 2.40 4.36
CA SER A 151 9.51 3.19 3.62
C SER A 151 9.83 4.68 3.65
N ALA A 152 9.02 5.48 2.96
CA ALA A 152 9.09 6.95 2.94
C ALA A 152 10.43 7.51 2.44
N SER A 153 11.11 6.83 1.52
CA SER A 153 12.38 7.26 0.89
C SER A 153 13.52 7.52 1.89
N ARG A 154 13.46 6.97 3.10
CA ARG A 154 14.52 7.14 4.11
C ARG A 154 15.74 6.32 3.75
N GLY A 155 16.93 6.92 3.86
CA GLY A 155 18.20 6.24 3.64
C GLY A 155 18.53 5.97 2.17
N ILE A 156 17.80 6.54 1.21
CA ILE A 156 18.13 6.45 -0.21
C ILE A 156 19.38 7.30 -0.49
N LEU A 157 20.33 6.72 -1.23
CA LEU A 157 21.58 7.38 -1.62
C LEU A 157 21.68 7.40 -3.14
N VAL A 158 22.09 8.53 -3.71
CA VAL A 158 22.49 8.62 -5.12
C VAL A 158 24.00 8.43 -5.19
N VAL A 159 24.44 7.43 -5.93
CA VAL A 159 25.82 6.99 -6.06
C VAL A 159 26.34 7.46 -7.43
N ARG A 160 27.24 8.44 -7.44
CA ARG A 160 27.69 9.12 -8.67
C ARG A 160 28.98 8.56 -9.25
N ASP A 161 29.76 7.90 -8.38
CA ASP A 161 31.06 7.34 -8.74
C ASP A 161 31.48 6.19 -7.81
N ASP A 162 32.63 5.61 -8.08
CA ASP A 162 33.19 4.53 -7.25
C ASP A 162 33.52 4.94 -5.82
N SER A 163 33.74 6.22 -5.53
CA SER A 163 33.98 6.71 -4.16
C SER A 163 32.70 6.64 -3.35
N ASP A 164 31.59 7.12 -3.93
CA ASP A 164 30.26 7.03 -3.32
C ASP A 164 29.86 5.56 -3.09
N LEU A 165 30.13 4.69 -4.05
CA LEU A 165 29.80 3.26 -3.96
C LEU A 165 30.55 2.59 -2.80
N ARG A 166 31.87 2.89 -2.65
CA ARG A 166 32.68 2.38 -1.54
C ARG A 166 32.32 2.97 -0.17
N ALA A 167 31.69 4.14 -0.15
CA ALA A 167 31.26 4.79 1.07
C ALA A 167 29.99 4.18 1.70
N ILE A 168 29.29 3.29 1.00
CA ILE A 168 28.13 2.57 1.55
C ILE A 168 28.63 1.62 2.64
N ALA A 169 28.35 1.94 3.90
CA ALA A 169 28.91 1.23 5.06
C ALA A 169 28.46 -0.25 5.16
N ASP A 170 27.25 -0.56 4.68
CA ASP A 170 26.66 -1.91 4.72
C ASP A 170 25.94 -2.20 3.40
N PRO A 171 26.69 -2.50 2.32
CA PRO A 171 26.12 -2.70 0.99
C PRO A 171 25.14 -3.87 0.90
N ASP A 172 25.26 -4.88 1.76
CA ASP A 172 24.37 -6.05 1.76
C ASP A 172 22.95 -5.70 2.22
N ASN A 173 22.79 -4.61 2.96
CA ASN A 173 21.50 -4.07 3.36
C ASN A 173 20.90 -3.09 2.35
N TYR A 174 21.52 -2.94 1.18
CA TYR A 174 21.03 -2.08 0.10
C TYR A 174 20.71 -2.87 -1.17
N LEU A 175 19.63 -2.49 -1.84
CA LEU A 175 19.39 -2.77 -3.24
C LEU A 175 19.97 -1.62 -4.05
N ILE A 176 20.94 -1.90 -4.92
CA ILE A 176 21.62 -0.90 -5.75
C ILE A 176 21.17 -1.10 -7.19
N GLN A 177 20.62 -0.05 -7.80
CA GLN A 177 20.04 -0.09 -9.14
C GLN A 177 20.49 1.10 -9.99
N GLU A 178 20.24 1.04 -11.30
CA GLU A 178 20.40 2.20 -12.17
C GLU A 178 19.59 3.39 -11.66
N TYR A 179 20.15 4.58 -11.68
CA TYR A 179 19.43 5.81 -11.40
C TYR A 179 18.87 6.37 -12.71
N ILE A 180 17.56 6.48 -12.79
CA ILE A 180 16.87 6.99 -13.97
C ILE A 180 16.64 8.48 -13.79
N GLU A 181 17.54 9.27 -14.36
CA GLU A 181 17.48 10.72 -14.25
C GLU A 181 16.22 11.28 -14.92
N GLY A 182 15.56 12.23 -14.23
CA GLY A 182 14.35 12.86 -14.74
C GLY A 182 13.14 11.95 -14.88
N ALA A 183 13.18 10.75 -14.30
CA ALA A 183 12.04 9.85 -14.35
C ALA A 183 10.79 10.44 -13.71
N GLU A 184 9.65 10.24 -14.36
CA GLU A 184 8.33 10.52 -13.77
C GLU A 184 7.88 9.33 -12.92
N GLU A 185 7.25 9.64 -11.78
CA GLU A 185 6.70 8.61 -10.89
C GLU A 185 5.21 8.41 -11.12
N TYR A 186 4.82 7.14 -11.20
CA TYR A 186 3.43 6.72 -11.33
C TYR A 186 3.06 5.74 -10.21
N THR A 187 1.79 5.78 -9.85
CA THR A 187 1.18 4.80 -8.95
C THR A 187 -0.05 4.22 -9.64
N VAL A 188 -0.29 2.93 -9.46
CA VAL A 188 -1.54 2.30 -9.89
C VAL A 188 -2.20 1.69 -8.66
N ASP A 189 -3.33 2.26 -8.26
CA ASP A 189 -4.16 1.69 -7.20
C ASP A 189 -5.05 0.61 -7.82
N CYS A 190 -5.02 -0.60 -7.24
CA CYS A 190 -5.68 -1.78 -7.80
C CYS A 190 -6.57 -2.45 -6.75
N PHE A 191 -7.62 -3.12 -7.24
CA PHE A 191 -8.35 -4.12 -6.47
C PHE A 191 -8.57 -5.37 -7.30
N ILE A 192 -8.17 -6.51 -6.73
CA ILE A 192 -8.29 -7.84 -7.33
C ILE A 192 -9.12 -8.70 -6.37
N ASP A 193 -10.28 -9.17 -6.81
CA ASP A 193 -11.17 -9.95 -5.97
C ASP A 193 -10.68 -11.38 -5.70
N ARG A 194 -11.39 -12.09 -4.83
CA ARG A 194 -11.08 -13.49 -4.47
C ARG A 194 -11.13 -14.44 -5.66
N SER A 195 -11.87 -14.10 -6.73
CA SER A 195 -11.93 -14.87 -7.98
C SER A 195 -10.75 -14.57 -8.92
N LYS A 196 -9.83 -13.69 -8.52
CA LYS A 196 -8.70 -13.18 -9.31
C LYS A 196 -9.09 -12.21 -10.42
N LYS A 197 -10.29 -11.66 -10.36
CA LYS A 197 -10.74 -10.64 -11.31
C LYS A 197 -10.20 -9.29 -10.89
N ILE A 198 -9.61 -8.57 -11.83
CA ILE A 198 -9.17 -7.18 -11.61
C ILE A 198 -10.40 -6.29 -11.70
N CYS A 199 -10.88 -5.82 -10.57
CA CYS A 199 -12.07 -4.97 -10.44
C CYS A 199 -11.77 -3.48 -10.56
N ALA A 200 -10.54 -3.07 -10.25
CA ALA A 200 -10.05 -1.71 -10.49
C ALA A 200 -8.57 -1.70 -10.86
N LEU A 201 -8.24 -0.81 -11.80
CA LEU A 201 -6.89 -0.32 -12.11
C LEU A 201 -6.99 1.18 -12.28
N SER A 202 -6.35 1.94 -11.41
CA SER A 202 -6.38 3.41 -11.43
C SER A 202 -4.98 3.99 -11.50
N PRO A 203 -4.43 4.17 -12.71
CA PRO A 203 -3.15 4.82 -12.90
C PRO A 203 -3.22 6.30 -12.53
N ARG A 204 -2.21 6.80 -11.82
CA ARG A 204 -2.07 8.23 -11.50
C ARG A 204 -0.60 8.63 -11.50
N ARG A 205 -0.31 9.83 -12.01
CA ARG A 205 1.01 10.44 -11.95
C ARG A 205 1.20 11.14 -10.60
N ARG A 206 2.35 10.94 -9.98
CA ARG A 206 2.76 11.63 -8.76
C ARG A 206 3.42 12.96 -9.15
N ILE A 207 2.76 14.09 -8.88
CA ILE A 207 3.24 15.41 -9.27
C ILE A 207 4.14 16.02 -8.18
N ALA A 208 3.78 15.80 -6.91
CA ALA A 208 4.57 16.27 -5.77
C ALA A 208 4.40 15.32 -4.57
N THR A 209 5.48 15.17 -3.82
CA THR A 209 5.54 14.36 -2.60
C THR A 209 6.07 15.17 -1.43
N LEU A 210 5.68 14.80 -0.22
CA LEU A 210 6.20 15.33 1.04
C LEU A 210 6.42 14.15 1.99
N GLY A 211 7.66 13.96 2.44
CA GLY A 211 8.01 12.83 3.32
C GLY A 211 7.68 11.45 2.71
N GLY A 212 7.83 11.29 1.39
CA GLY A 212 7.50 10.06 0.67
C GLY A 212 6.01 9.87 0.36
N GLU A 213 5.12 10.63 0.99
CA GLU A 213 3.69 10.61 0.67
C GLU A 213 3.34 11.58 -0.47
N VAL A 214 2.44 11.15 -1.37
CA VAL A 214 1.97 12.01 -2.45
C VAL A 214 1.05 13.10 -1.90
N VAL A 215 1.35 14.37 -2.23
CA VAL A 215 0.53 15.53 -1.86
C VAL A 215 -0.17 16.16 -3.06
N ARG A 216 0.28 15.88 -4.28
CA ARG A 216 -0.40 16.26 -5.51
C ARG A 216 -0.27 15.17 -6.55
N THR A 217 -1.39 14.74 -7.10
CA THR A 217 -1.47 13.64 -8.08
C THR A 217 -2.62 13.86 -9.06
N VAL A 218 -2.51 13.32 -10.24
CA VAL A 218 -3.55 13.35 -11.27
C VAL A 218 -3.76 11.95 -11.83
N THR A 219 -5.01 11.52 -11.97
CA THR A 219 -5.35 10.27 -12.65
C THR A 219 -5.04 10.40 -14.15
N VAL A 220 -4.55 9.31 -14.75
CA VAL A 220 -4.12 9.30 -16.15
C VAL A 220 -4.67 8.07 -16.86
N ASP A 221 -4.83 8.18 -18.19
CA ASP A 221 -5.10 7.04 -19.06
C ASP A 221 -3.83 6.78 -19.90
N ILE A 222 -3.07 5.76 -19.51
CA ILE A 222 -1.85 5.35 -20.20
C ILE A 222 -1.93 3.84 -20.45
N PRO A 223 -2.32 3.41 -21.67
CA PRO A 223 -2.53 2.00 -21.99
C PRO A 223 -1.32 1.12 -21.70
N ALA A 224 -0.10 1.61 -21.95
CA ALA A 224 1.13 0.87 -21.68
C ALA A 224 1.34 0.58 -20.18
N LEU A 225 1.04 1.58 -19.30
CA LEU A 225 1.10 1.40 -17.84
C LEU A 225 0.02 0.45 -17.34
N THR A 226 -1.20 0.57 -17.86
CA THR A 226 -2.31 -0.32 -17.54
C THR A 226 -2.00 -1.77 -17.93
N ALA A 227 -1.44 -1.98 -19.14
CA ALA A 227 -1.04 -3.31 -19.60
C ALA A 227 0.11 -3.90 -18.76
N ALA A 228 1.13 -3.09 -18.42
CA ALA A 228 2.21 -3.52 -17.52
C ALA A 228 1.68 -3.92 -16.14
N SER A 229 0.78 -3.12 -15.56
CA SER A 229 0.17 -3.40 -14.25
C SER A 229 -0.66 -4.68 -14.27
N ARG A 230 -1.45 -4.91 -15.32
CA ARG A 230 -2.23 -6.14 -15.49
C ARG A 230 -1.35 -7.38 -15.54
N ARG A 231 -0.29 -7.36 -16.36
CA ARG A 231 0.69 -8.46 -16.41
C ARG A 231 1.33 -8.72 -15.05
N THR A 232 1.76 -7.66 -14.36
CA THR A 232 2.35 -7.77 -13.01
C THR A 232 1.39 -8.46 -12.03
N ILE A 233 0.11 -8.04 -12.00
CA ILE A 233 -0.92 -8.63 -11.13
C ILE A 233 -1.11 -10.12 -11.44
N GLU A 234 -1.23 -10.46 -12.71
CA GLU A 234 -1.50 -11.84 -13.16
C GLU A 234 -0.31 -12.77 -12.87
N HIS A 235 0.92 -12.33 -13.20
CA HIS A 235 2.12 -13.15 -13.02
C HIS A 235 2.47 -13.37 -11.54
N LEU A 236 2.23 -12.38 -10.69
CA LEU A 236 2.52 -12.49 -9.25
C LEU A 236 1.34 -13.02 -8.44
N GLY A 237 0.16 -13.18 -9.05
CA GLY A 237 -1.04 -13.64 -8.36
C GLY A 237 -1.51 -12.70 -7.26
N LEU A 238 -1.39 -11.39 -7.48
CA LEU A 238 -1.77 -10.37 -6.50
C LEU A 238 -3.27 -10.42 -6.22
N ARG A 239 -3.66 -10.07 -4.98
CA ARG A 239 -5.05 -10.06 -4.51
C ARG A 239 -5.33 -8.89 -3.58
N GLY A 240 -6.62 -8.53 -3.48
CA GLY A 240 -7.10 -7.47 -2.61
C GLY A 240 -6.73 -6.08 -3.10
N ALA A 241 -6.60 -5.16 -2.16
CA ALA A 241 -6.12 -3.81 -2.42
C ALA A 241 -4.61 -3.81 -2.56
N VAL A 242 -4.10 -3.36 -3.70
CA VAL A 242 -2.67 -3.33 -4.00
C VAL A 242 -2.30 -2.00 -4.63
N THR A 243 -1.14 -1.49 -4.27
CA THR A 243 -0.57 -0.27 -4.87
C THR A 243 0.74 -0.62 -5.57
N LEU A 244 0.77 -0.46 -6.90
CA LEU A 244 1.96 -0.62 -7.73
C LEU A 244 2.62 0.74 -7.93
N GLN A 245 3.95 0.81 -7.84
CA GLN A 245 4.70 2.05 -8.09
C GLN A 245 5.68 1.85 -9.23
N TYR A 246 5.67 2.77 -10.19
CA TYR A 246 6.49 2.73 -11.38
C TYR A 246 7.29 4.01 -11.55
N LEU A 247 8.49 3.87 -12.14
CA LEU A 247 9.20 4.95 -12.81
C LEU A 247 8.93 4.88 -14.31
N HIS A 248 8.77 6.04 -14.93
CA HIS A 248 8.76 6.17 -16.38
C HIS A 248 9.98 6.94 -16.83
N GLY A 249 10.84 6.27 -17.57
CA GLY A 249 12.06 6.84 -18.14
C GLY A 249 12.55 6.01 -19.33
N GLY A 250 13.18 6.64 -20.30
CA GLY A 250 13.63 5.95 -21.52
C GLY A 250 12.52 5.25 -22.31
N GLY A 251 11.28 5.76 -22.23
CA GLY A 251 10.10 5.19 -22.89
C GLY A 251 9.55 3.90 -22.25
N ARG A 252 10.03 3.52 -21.07
CA ARG A 252 9.63 2.30 -20.36
C ARG A 252 9.02 2.61 -18.99
N PHE A 253 8.05 1.78 -18.57
CA PHE A 253 7.54 1.75 -17.19
C PHE A 253 8.27 0.66 -16.42
N LEU A 254 9.03 1.05 -15.41
CA LEU A 254 9.84 0.17 -14.59
C LEU A 254 9.21 0.05 -13.20
N LEU A 255 8.84 -1.16 -12.81
CA LEU A 255 8.26 -1.42 -11.50
C LEU A 255 9.31 -1.22 -10.40
N MET A 256 8.99 -0.37 -9.43
CA MET A 256 9.85 -0.12 -8.27
C MET A 256 9.44 -0.90 -7.04
N GLU A 257 8.13 -0.95 -6.79
CA GLU A 257 7.59 -1.42 -5.52
C GLU A 257 6.14 -1.85 -5.66
N ILE A 258 5.76 -2.87 -4.91
CA ILE A 258 4.38 -3.30 -4.72
C ILE A 258 4.04 -3.24 -3.24
N ASN A 259 3.01 -2.50 -2.90
CA ASN A 259 2.47 -2.45 -1.54
C ASN A 259 1.13 -3.17 -1.53
N PRO A 260 1.01 -4.38 -0.93
CA PRO A 260 -0.25 -5.14 -0.90
C PRO A 260 -1.21 -4.58 0.17
N ARG A 261 -1.56 -3.33 0.02
CA ARG A 261 -2.46 -2.52 0.87
C ARG A 261 -2.96 -1.29 0.13
N LEU A 262 -3.92 -0.60 0.72
CA LEU A 262 -4.34 0.73 0.28
C LEU A 262 -3.18 1.71 0.36
N GLY A 263 -2.86 2.35 -0.77
CA GLY A 263 -1.83 3.37 -0.87
C GLY A 263 -2.20 4.66 -0.16
N GLY A 264 -1.18 5.42 0.25
CA GLY A 264 -1.40 6.73 0.88
C GLY A 264 -2.18 7.72 0.00
N GLY A 265 -2.17 7.58 -1.32
CA GLY A 265 -2.88 8.43 -2.28
C GLY A 265 -4.15 7.82 -2.87
N VAL A 266 -4.64 6.71 -2.36
CA VAL A 266 -5.80 5.96 -2.89
C VAL A 266 -7.08 6.81 -2.97
N THR A 267 -7.22 7.82 -2.11
CA THR A 267 -8.36 8.75 -2.12
C THR A 267 -8.50 9.49 -3.45
N ALA A 268 -7.41 9.69 -4.19
CA ALA A 268 -7.46 10.26 -5.54
C ALA A 268 -8.15 9.31 -6.53
N SER A 269 -7.82 8.02 -6.49
CA SER A 269 -8.43 6.99 -7.32
C SER A 269 -9.92 6.80 -6.97
N ILE A 270 -10.26 6.82 -5.68
CA ILE A 270 -11.65 6.74 -5.20
C ILE A 270 -12.46 7.95 -5.68
N ALA A 271 -11.94 9.16 -5.50
CA ALA A 271 -12.60 10.39 -5.98
C ALA A 271 -12.78 10.43 -7.49
N ALA A 272 -11.88 9.79 -8.25
CA ALA A 272 -11.98 9.66 -9.69
C ALA A 272 -12.97 8.56 -10.16
N GLY A 273 -13.53 7.76 -9.25
CA GLY A 273 -14.54 6.74 -9.55
C GLY A 273 -14.08 5.29 -9.32
N ALA A 274 -12.79 5.00 -9.21
CA ALA A 274 -12.31 3.68 -8.80
C ALA A 274 -12.41 3.49 -7.28
N ASP A 275 -13.64 3.35 -6.80
CA ASP A 275 -13.95 3.29 -5.37
C ASP A 275 -13.62 1.92 -4.78
N ILE A 276 -12.36 1.74 -4.38
CA ILE A 276 -11.85 0.52 -3.76
C ILE A 276 -12.54 0.25 -2.40
N THR A 277 -13.04 1.26 -1.70
CA THR A 277 -13.73 1.04 -0.42
C THR A 277 -15.05 0.31 -0.63
N ARG A 278 -15.78 0.57 -1.73
CA ARG A 278 -16.97 -0.21 -2.11
C ARG A 278 -16.66 -1.65 -2.47
N MET A 279 -15.50 -1.90 -3.09
CA MET A 279 -15.06 -3.26 -3.40
C MET A 279 -14.74 -4.04 -2.13
N ILE A 280 -14.03 -3.42 -1.18
CA ILE A 280 -13.74 -3.99 0.16
C ILE A 280 -15.05 -4.31 0.90
N ALA A 281 -15.98 -3.36 0.94
CA ALA A 281 -17.25 -3.55 1.62
C ALA A 281 -18.07 -4.67 0.98
N ALA A 282 -18.13 -4.72 -0.34
CA ALA A 282 -18.85 -5.77 -1.07
C ALA A 282 -18.24 -7.15 -0.82
N GLU A 283 -16.93 -7.30 -0.98
CA GLU A 283 -16.28 -8.62 -0.82
C GLU A 283 -16.35 -9.14 0.61
N SER A 284 -16.14 -8.27 1.61
CA SER A 284 -16.18 -8.65 3.02
C SER A 284 -17.58 -9.06 3.50
N THR A 285 -18.63 -8.61 2.82
CA THR A 285 -20.04 -8.93 3.15
C THR A 285 -20.66 -9.97 2.20
N GLY A 286 -19.85 -10.56 1.32
CA GLY A 286 -20.33 -11.58 0.36
C GLY A 286 -21.20 -11.03 -0.77
N ASN A 287 -21.21 -9.71 -0.94
CA ASN A 287 -21.91 -9.06 -2.06
C ASN A 287 -21.05 -9.10 -3.36
N PRO A 288 -21.66 -9.02 -4.54
CA PRO A 288 -20.92 -8.92 -5.79
C PRO A 288 -19.98 -7.72 -5.80
N VAL A 289 -18.70 -7.95 -6.10
CA VAL A 289 -17.70 -6.89 -6.17
C VAL A 289 -17.90 -6.09 -7.46
N PRO A 290 -18.11 -4.75 -7.39
CA PRO A 290 -18.30 -3.95 -8.59
C PRO A 290 -16.99 -3.77 -9.35
N GLU A 291 -17.07 -3.68 -10.69
CA GLU A 291 -15.97 -3.22 -11.54
C GLU A 291 -16.09 -1.70 -11.70
N LEU A 292 -15.07 -0.96 -11.29
CA LEU A 292 -15.08 0.49 -11.34
C LEU A 292 -13.79 1.01 -11.96
N ALA A 293 -13.93 2.02 -12.82
CA ALA A 293 -12.81 2.68 -13.48
C ALA A 293 -12.66 4.12 -13.00
N ALA A 294 -11.43 4.58 -12.86
CA ALA A 294 -11.15 5.98 -12.58
C ALA A 294 -11.30 6.82 -13.84
N GLN A 295 -11.95 7.98 -13.71
CA GLN A 295 -11.91 9.01 -14.74
C GLN A 295 -10.49 9.59 -14.83
N PRO A 296 -9.87 9.69 -16.01
CA PRO A 296 -8.57 10.34 -16.16
C PRO A 296 -8.69 11.87 -16.04
N GLY A 297 -7.58 12.52 -15.68
CA GLY A 297 -7.50 13.98 -15.55
C GLY A 297 -8.00 14.54 -14.21
N VAL A 298 -8.43 13.71 -13.27
CA VAL A 298 -8.85 14.18 -11.94
C VAL A 298 -7.62 14.53 -11.11
N LEU A 299 -7.45 15.82 -10.82
CA LEU A 299 -6.36 16.34 -9.99
C LEU A 299 -6.77 16.32 -8.52
N THR A 300 -5.97 15.69 -7.69
CA THR A 300 -6.12 15.68 -6.23
C THR A 300 -4.94 16.38 -5.58
N MET A 301 -5.23 17.27 -4.65
CA MET A 301 -4.26 17.97 -3.81
C MET A 301 -4.60 17.73 -2.34
N ARG A 302 -3.58 17.45 -1.53
CA ARG A 302 -3.72 17.34 -0.08
C ARG A 302 -3.45 18.68 0.58
N CYS A 303 -4.26 18.99 1.57
CA CYS A 303 -4.04 20.10 2.49
C CYS A 303 -4.04 19.58 3.93
N PHE A 304 -3.48 20.35 4.84
CA PHE A 304 -3.61 20.09 6.26
C PHE A 304 -5.02 20.47 6.72
N GLN A 305 -5.54 19.70 7.66
CA GLN A 305 -6.80 19.96 8.34
C GLN A 305 -6.55 19.83 9.85
N ASP A 306 -6.99 20.82 10.60
CA ASP A 306 -6.92 20.78 12.06
C ASP A 306 -8.06 19.91 12.59
N ILE A 307 -7.74 19.08 13.58
CA ILE A 307 -8.69 18.27 14.34
C ILE A 307 -8.56 18.68 15.79
N THR A 308 -9.65 19.17 16.36
CA THR A 308 -9.71 19.56 17.76
C THR A 308 -10.57 18.56 18.53
N ILE A 309 -10.00 17.94 19.55
CA ILE A 309 -10.68 17.02 20.45
C ILE A 309 -10.79 17.72 21.81
N PHE A 310 -11.98 17.90 22.31
CA PHE A 310 -12.21 18.47 23.62
C PHE A 310 -12.18 17.37 24.68
N PRO A 311 -11.60 17.63 25.87
CA PRO A 311 -11.65 16.69 26.97
C PRO A 311 -13.11 16.43 27.34
N SER A 312 -13.44 15.16 27.62
CA SER A 312 -14.76 14.70 28.06
C SER A 312 -15.06 15.12 29.51
#